data_5c3db4abe51565ef3db8fe0fa2966a10
#
_entry.id   5c3db4abe51565ef3db8fe0fa2966a10
#
_cell.length_a   1.000
_cell.length_b   1.000
_cell.length_c   1.000
_cell.angle_alpha   90.00
_cell.angle_beta   90.00
_cell.angle_gamma   90.00
#
_symmetry.space_group_name_H-M   'P 1'
#
loop_
_entity.id
_entity.type
_entity.pdbx_description
1 polymer ?
#
loop_
_entity_poly.entity_id
_entity_poly.type
_entity_poly.pdbx_seq_one_letter_code
_entity_poly.pdbx_strand_id
1 'polypeptide(L)'
;IFSTHPRTKKKLEEMSRKKNPKISFIKPLGFFDYISLQLNAYVTLSDSGTLAEEASLLKFPSVSLRNSTERPEAIDSGSLILGSVDKINIINSINLAINLKNIVEPKDYDSPNCSEKVIKIIQGYTSIINSEVWKK
;
A
#
# COMPACT_ATOMS: atom_id res chain seq x y z
N ILE A 1 16.65 3.25 0.86
CA ILE A 1 16.36 2.63 2.16
C ILE A 1 15.49 1.41 1.93
N PHE A 2 15.78 0.31 2.60
CA PHE A 2 15.00 -0.93 2.55
C PHE A 2 14.61 -1.35 3.98
N SER A 3 13.35 -1.13 4.35
CA SER A 3 12.81 -1.59 5.62
C SER A 3 12.67 -3.11 5.59
N THR A 4 13.39 -3.81 6.46
CA THR A 4 13.57 -5.26 6.34
C THR A 4 12.79 -6.01 7.41
N HIS A 5 11.70 -6.66 7.01
CA HIS A 5 10.98 -7.58 7.89
C HIS A 5 11.90 -8.75 8.32
N PRO A 6 11.80 -9.29 9.54
CA PRO A 6 12.65 -10.39 10.02
C PRO A 6 12.72 -11.59 9.07
N ARG A 7 11.60 -11.99 8.45
CA ARG A 7 11.55 -13.08 7.46
C ARG A 7 12.39 -12.77 6.22
N THR A 8 12.33 -11.53 5.73
CA THR A 8 13.10 -11.08 4.57
C THR A 8 14.58 -11.01 4.91
N LYS A 9 14.94 -10.55 6.11
CA LYS A 9 16.32 -10.52 6.58
C LYS A 9 16.94 -11.91 6.55
N LYS A 10 16.27 -12.92 7.09
CA LYS A 10 16.72 -14.32 7.06
C LYS A 10 16.98 -14.81 5.64
N LYS A 11 16.05 -14.59 4.72
CA LYS A 11 16.21 -14.97 3.31
C LYS A 11 17.38 -14.26 2.63
N LEU A 12 17.58 -12.97 2.91
CA LEU A 12 18.72 -12.22 2.35
C LEU A 12 20.07 -12.74 2.86
N GLU A 13 20.14 -13.17 4.12
CA GLU A 13 21.33 -13.80 4.70
C GLU A 13 21.62 -15.17 4.05
N GLU A 14 20.59 -15.99 3.83
CA GLU A 14 20.70 -17.30 3.15
C GLU A 14 21.15 -17.19 1.69
N MET A 15 20.81 -16.11 1.01
CA MET A 15 21.15 -15.90 -0.41
C MET A 15 22.62 -15.56 -0.65
N SER A 16 23.44 -15.36 0.38
CA SER A 16 24.89 -15.05 0.29
C SER A 16 25.28 -13.97 -0.73
N ARG A 17 24.36 -13.07 -1.09
CA ARG A 17 24.63 -12.01 -2.07
C ARG A 17 25.49 -10.92 -1.45
N LYS A 18 26.47 -10.40 -2.20
CA LYS A 18 27.20 -9.19 -1.83
C LYS A 18 26.23 -8.04 -1.62
N LYS A 19 26.27 -7.44 -0.44
CA LYS A 19 25.44 -6.26 -0.13
C LYS A 19 25.86 -5.10 -1.04
N ASN A 20 24.90 -4.51 -1.73
CA ASN A 20 25.13 -3.30 -2.48
C ASN A 20 25.27 -2.12 -1.49
N PRO A 21 26.39 -1.39 -1.48
CA PRO A 21 26.61 -0.29 -0.54
C PRO A 21 25.61 0.88 -0.70
N LYS A 22 24.94 0.96 -1.84
CA LYS A 22 23.89 1.96 -2.09
C LYS A 22 22.54 1.61 -1.47
N ILE A 23 22.39 0.43 -0.87
CA ILE A 23 21.14 -0.02 -0.22
C ILE A 23 21.33 -0.02 1.29
N SER A 24 20.62 0.85 1.98
CA SER A 24 20.56 0.88 3.43
C SER A 24 19.45 -0.06 3.93
N PHE A 25 19.84 -1.19 4.51
CA PHE A 25 18.90 -2.13 5.15
C PHE A 25 18.68 -1.70 6.59
N ILE A 26 17.44 -1.39 6.95
CA ILE A 26 17.06 -0.94 8.28
C ILE A 26 16.05 -1.88 8.92
N LYS A 27 15.92 -1.85 10.24
CA LYS A 27 14.82 -2.50 10.95
C LYS A 27 13.50 -1.80 10.63
N PRO A 28 12.35 -2.48 10.78
CA PRO A 28 11.05 -1.82 10.71
C PRO A 28 11.00 -0.62 11.64
N LEU A 29 10.43 0.46 11.14
CA LEU A 29 10.30 1.74 11.84
C LEU A 29 8.95 1.83 12.57
N GLY A 30 8.84 2.76 13.49
CA GLY A 30 7.56 3.20 14.01
C GLY A 30 6.74 3.93 12.95
N PHE A 31 5.44 4.07 13.20
CA PHE A 31 4.49 4.63 12.23
C PHE A 31 4.89 6.02 11.73
N PHE A 32 5.22 6.94 12.62
CA PHE A 32 5.56 8.32 12.25
C PHE A 32 6.85 8.43 11.44
N ASP A 33 7.88 7.67 11.82
CA ASP A 33 9.14 7.64 11.09
C ASP A 33 8.96 7.03 9.70
N TYR A 34 8.14 5.99 9.59
CA TYR A 34 7.81 5.34 8.33
C TYR A 34 7.07 6.29 7.38
N ILE A 35 6.03 6.97 7.86
CA ILE A 35 5.29 7.99 7.09
C ILE A 35 6.20 9.15 6.69
N SER A 36 7.06 9.62 7.58
CA SER A 36 8.03 10.67 7.27
C SER A 36 8.98 10.26 6.13
N LEU A 37 9.45 9.01 6.12
CA LEU A 37 10.28 8.51 5.03
C LEU A 37 9.52 8.42 3.71
N GLN A 38 8.25 7.98 3.73
CA GLN A 38 7.41 7.91 2.53
C GLN A 38 7.19 9.29 1.91
N LEU A 39 6.84 10.28 2.74
CA LEU A 39 6.60 11.66 2.30
C LEU A 39 7.84 12.34 1.69
N ASN A 40 9.03 11.95 2.14
CA ASN A 40 10.30 12.49 1.66
C ASN A 40 11.01 11.58 0.65
N ALA A 41 10.40 10.45 0.27
CA ALA A 41 10.97 9.55 -0.71
C ALA A 41 10.80 10.10 -2.13
N TYR A 42 11.76 9.81 -2.99
CA TYR A 42 11.64 10.07 -4.42
C TYR A 42 10.52 9.22 -5.06
N VAL A 43 10.42 7.98 -4.62
CA VAL A 43 9.33 7.04 -4.90
C VAL A 43 9.30 5.97 -3.82
N THR A 44 8.11 5.54 -3.41
CA THR A 44 7.93 4.44 -2.47
C THR A 44 7.56 3.16 -3.21
N LEU A 45 8.29 2.08 -2.92
CA LEU A 45 8.01 0.75 -3.47
C LEU A 45 7.59 -0.17 -2.31
N SER A 46 6.45 -0.83 -2.42
CA SER A 46 5.98 -1.75 -1.37
C SER A 46 5.05 -2.82 -1.93
N ASP A 47 5.04 -3.97 -1.29
CA ASP A 47 4.04 -5.02 -1.50
C ASP A 47 2.90 -4.98 -0.46
N SER A 48 2.90 -3.97 0.42
CA SER A 48 1.83 -3.76 1.40
C SER A 48 0.54 -3.28 0.74
N GLY A 49 -0.60 -3.82 1.18
CA GLY A 49 -1.92 -3.34 0.75
C GLY A 49 -2.19 -1.90 1.19
N THR A 50 -1.74 -1.50 2.37
CA THR A 50 -1.94 -0.14 2.92
C THR A 50 -1.23 0.95 2.13
N LEU A 51 -0.31 0.60 1.22
CA LEU A 51 0.32 1.56 0.32
C LEU A 51 -0.71 2.34 -0.51
N ALA A 52 -1.83 1.70 -0.86
CA ALA A 52 -2.90 2.32 -1.63
C ALA A 52 -3.52 3.50 -0.88
N GLU A 53 -3.90 3.28 0.39
CA GLU A 53 -4.47 4.31 1.25
C GLU A 53 -3.44 5.39 1.59
N GLU A 54 -2.23 4.97 2.00
CA GLU A 54 -1.15 5.88 2.38
C GLU A 54 -0.75 6.81 1.23
N ALA A 55 -0.52 6.28 0.02
CA ALA A 55 -0.12 7.07 -1.13
C ALA A 55 -1.22 7.99 -1.63
N SER A 56 -2.47 7.53 -1.59
CA SER A 56 -3.63 8.32 -2.02
C SER A 56 -3.88 9.51 -1.10
N LEU A 57 -3.91 9.28 0.21
CA LEU A 57 -4.19 10.30 1.22
C LEU A 57 -3.03 11.29 1.38
N LEU A 58 -1.80 10.80 1.37
CA LEU A 58 -0.60 11.59 1.62
C LEU A 58 0.06 12.12 0.34
N LYS A 59 -0.41 11.70 -0.84
CA LYS A 59 -0.04 12.21 -2.17
C LYS A 59 1.46 12.11 -2.48
N PHE A 60 2.07 10.97 -2.20
CA PHE A 60 3.45 10.70 -2.59
C PHE A 60 3.54 9.65 -3.72
N PRO A 61 4.57 9.74 -4.59
CA PRO A 61 4.76 8.78 -5.68
C PRO A 61 4.98 7.36 -5.16
N SER A 62 4.20 6.40 -5.66
CA SER A 62 4.27 5.03 -5.19
C SER A 62 4.05 4.00 -6.28
N VAL A 63 4.64 2.82 -6.08
CA VAL A 63 4.47 1.65 -6.94
C VAL A 63 4.26 0.41 -6.08
N SER A 64 3.17 -0.28 -6.32
CA SER A 64 2.88 -1.57 -5.68
C SER A 64 3.64 -2.70 -6.38
N LEU A 65 4.43 -3.46 -5.63
CA LEU A 65 5.20 -4.62 -6.12
C LEU A 65 4.34 -5.89 -6.11
N ARG A 66 3.19 -5.82 -6.79
CA ARG A 66 2.20 -6.91 -6.87
C ARG A 66 1.68 -7.08 -8.28
N ASN A 67 1.14 -8.26 -8.59
CA ASN A 67 0.44 -8.56 -9.85
C ASN A 67 -1.07 -8.33 -9.76
N SER A 68 -1.60 -8.15 -8.56
CA SER A 68 -3.02 -7.87 -8.30
C SER A 68 -3.18 -7.02 -7.07
N THR A 69 -4.33 -6.37 -6.94
CA THR A 69 -4.70 -5.60 -5.77
C THR A 69 -6.17 -5.83 -5.42
N GLU A 70 -6.47 -5.80 -4.16
CA GLU A 70 -7.82 -5.78 -3.60
C GLU A 70 -8.39 -4.35 -3.45
N ARG A 71 -7.69 -3.36 -4.02
CA ARG A 71 -8.05 -1.94 -3.98
C ARG A 71 -8.11 -1.34 -5.38
N PRO A 72 -9.08 -1.78 -6.19
CA PRO A 72 -9.20 -1.31 -7.58
C PRO A 72 -9.41 0.20 -7.67
N GLU A 73 -10.07 0.79 -6.68
CA GLU A 73 -10.35 2.23 -6.62
C GLU A 73 -9.08 3.10 -6.62
N ALA A 74 -7.98 2.62 -6.04
CA ALA A 74 -6.70 3.33 -6.06
C ALA A 74 -6.03 3.27 -7.46
N ILE A 75 -6.26 2.19 -8.21
CA ILE A 75 -5.80 2.09 -9.59
C ILE A 75 -6.67 2.97 -10.50
N ASP A 76 -7.99 2.89 -10.35
CA ASP A 76 -8.96 3.63 -11.18
C ASP A 76 -8.81 5.15 -11.04
N SER A 77 -8.49 5.63 -9.83
CA SER A 77 -8.19 7.04 -9.59
C SER A 77 -6.79 7.48 -10.06
N GLY A 78 -5.91 6.53 -10.39
CA GLY A 78 -4.52 6.80 -10.73
C GLY A 78 -3.63 7.17 -9.54
N SER A 79 -4.08 6.92 -8.31
CA SER A 79 -3.30 7.21 -7.10
C SER A 79 -2.23 6.17 -6.79
N LEU A 80 -2.36 4.96 -7.35
CA LEU A 80 -1.39 3.88 -7.19
C LEU A 80 -1.06 3.25 -8.55
N ILE A 81 0.20 2.93 -8.77
CA ILE A 81 0.66 2.17 -9.94
C ILE A 81 0.94 0.73 -9.53
N LEU A 82 0.34 -0.23 -10.26
CA LEU A 82 0.63 -1.65 -10.09
C LEU A 82 1.85 -2.03 -10.93
N GLY A 83 3.01 -2.21 -10.27
CA GLY A 83 4.30 -2.36 -10.92
C GLY A 83 4.71 -3.80 -11.24
N SER A 84 3.86 -4.80 -10.88
CA SER A 84 4.22 -6.21 -11.00
C SER A 84 5.42 -6.60 -10.11
N VAL A 85 5.96 -7.79 -10.35
CA VAL A 85 7.19 -8.30 -9.70
C VAL A 85 8.35 -8.46 -10.71
N ASP A 86 8.09 -8.11 -11.97
CA ASP A 86 9.09 -8.15 -13.02
C ASP A 86 9.95 -6.87 -13.02
N LYS A 87 11.26 -7.05 -13.22
CA LYS A 87 12.24 -5.95 -13.16
C LYS A 87 11.95 -4.83 -14.16
N ILE A 88 11.58 -5.15 -15.38
CA ILE A 88 11.35 -4.16 -16.43
C ILE A 88 10.10 -3.35 -16.11
N ASN A 89 9.04 -4.04 -15.71
CA ASN A 89 7.78 -3.42 -15.33
C ASN A 89 7.95 -2.50 -14.10
N ILE A 90 8.71 -2.94 -13.10
CA ILE A 90 9.02 -2.11 -11.92
C ILE A 90 9.73 -0.82 -12.33
N ILE A 91 10.76 -0.90 -13.18
CA ILE A 91 11.50 0.29 -13.63
C ILE A 91 10.60 1.24 -14.42
N ASN A 92 9.78 0.71 -15.32
CA ASN A 92 8.82 1.52 -16.09
C ASN A 92 7.80 2.20 -15.18
N SER A 93 7.27 1.47 -14.18
CA SER A 93 6.33 1.99 -13.20
C SER A 93 6.94 3.07 -12.31
N ILE A 94 8.20 2.92 -11.92
CA ILE A 94 8.96 3.96 -11.20
C ILE A 94 9.04 5.24 -12.05
N ASN A 95 9.46 5.11 -13.31
CA ASN A 95 9.55 6.26 -14.22
C ASN A 95 8.18 6.94 -14.40
N LEU A 96 7.11 6.17 -14.49
CA LEU A 96 5.76 6.69 -14.57
C LEU A 96 5.39 7.47 -13.29
N ALA A 97 5.59 6.87 -12.12
CA ALA A 97 5.25 7.47 -10.84
C ALA A 97 5.97 8.79 -10.56
N ILE A 98 7.24 8.92 -10.96
CA ILE A 98 8.01 10.15 -10.72
C ILE A 98 7.70 11.27 -11.72
N ASN A 99 7.21 10.94 -12.91
CA ASN A 99 6.88 11.90 -13.95
C ASN A 99 5.41 12.36 -13.91
N LEU A 100 4.50 11.50 -13.47
CA LEU A 100 3.07 11.81 -13.35
C LEU A 100 2.71 11.99 -11.87
N LYS A 101 2.95 13.19 -11.34
CA LYS A 101 2.78 13.48 -9.90
C LYS A 101 1.37 13.90 -9.50
N ASN A 102 0.44 13.99 -10.43
CA ASN A 102 -0.94 14.34 -10.10
C ASN A 102 -1.66 13.14 -9.53
N ILE A 103 -1.69 13.02 -8.21
CA ILE A 103 -2.34 11.93 -7.49
C ILE A 103 -3.74 12.38 -7.12
N VAL A 104 -4.73 11.68 -7.67
CA VAL A 104 -6.15 11.90 -7.39
C VAL A 104 -6.60 10.90 -6.34
N GLU A 105 -7.09 11.41 -5.22
CA GLU A 105 -7.60 10.60 -4.12
C GLU A 105 -8.91 9.90 -4.53
N PRO A 106 -9.07 8.59 -4.27
CA PRO A 106 -10.34 7.92 -4.41
C PRO A 106 -11.40 8.55 -3.51
N LYS A 107 -12.62 8.76 -4.02
CA LYS A 107 -13.71 9.45 -3.30
C LYS A 107 -14.05 8.84 -1.94
N ASP A 108 -13.84 7.53 -1.79
CA ASP A 108 -14.22 6.80 -0.57
C ASP A 108 -13.11 6.77 0.49
N TYR A 109 -11.92 7.25 0.19
CA TYR A 109 -10.79 7.25 1.15
C TYR A 109 -10.88 8.41 2.15
N ASP A 110 -11.38 9.56 1.74
CA ASP A 110 -11.68 10.69 2.64
C ASP A 110 -13.12 10.62 3.14
N SER A 111 -13.48 9.51 3.77
CA SER A 111 -14.83 9.32 4.30
C SER A 111 -14.84 9.50 5.82
N PRO A 112 -15.33 10.61 6.35
CA PRO A 112 -15.44 10.82 7.77
C PRO A 112 -16.45 9.81 8.38
N ASN A 113 -16.33 9.60 9.68
CA ASN A 113 -17.25 8.78 10.48
C ASN A 113 -17.32 7.29 10.04
N CYS A 114 -16.19 6.71 9.61
CA CYS A 114 -16.13 5.30 9.21
C CYS A 114 -16.67 4.36 10.32
N SER A 115 -16.33 4.61 11.58
CA SER A 115 -16.81 3.82 12.72
C SER A 115 -18.33 3.85 12.87
N GLU A 116 -18.98 5.02 12.68
CA GLU A 116 -20.44 5.13 12.73
C GLU A 116 -21.10 4.38 11.58
N LYS A 117 -20.53 4.44 10.38
CA LYS A 117 -21.02 3.68 9.22
C LYS A 117 -20.96 2.19 9.49
N VAL A 118 -19.84 1.71 10.02
CA VAL A 118 -19.66 0.28 10.40
C VAL A 118 -20.71 -0.13 11.43
N ILE A 119 -20.93 0.66 12.49
CA ILE A 119 -21.94 0.37 13.50
C ILE A 119 -23.35 0.32 12.89
N LYS A 120 -23.70 1.31 12.05
CA LYS A 120 -25.01 1.33 11.36
C LYS A 120 -25.21 0.12 10.47
N ILE A 121 -24.19 -0.32 9.74
CA ILE A 121 -24.26 -1.53 8.92
C ILE A 121 -24.46 -2.76 9.80
N ILE A 122 -23.65 -2.94 10.82
CA ILE A 122 -23.76 -4.10 11.73
C ILE A 122 -25.13 -4.15 12.38
N GLN A 123 -25.57 -3.06 13.01
CA GLN A 123 -26.84 -3.04 13.72
C GLN A 123 -28.06 -3.12 12.77
N GLY A 124 -27.98 -2.44 11.63
CA GLY A 124 -29.06 -2.45 10.65
C GLY A 124 -29.27 -3.78 9.93
N TYR A 125 -28.20 -4.51 9.66
CA TYR A 125 -28.27 -5.77 8.91
C TYR A 125 -28.31 -7.03 9.76
N THR A 126 -27.95 -6.98 11.04
CA THR A 126 -27.87 -8.19 11.89
C THR A 126 -29.17 -8.99 11.90
N SER A 127 -30.33 -8.34 12.12
CA SER A 127 -31.63 -9.03 12.14
C SER A 127 -32.01 -9.58 10.77
N ILE A 128 -31.73 -8.83 9.70
CA ILE A 128 -32.01 -9.25 8.33
C ILE A 128 -31.16 -10.48 7.97
N ILE A 129 -29.87 -10.45 8.25
CA ILE A 129 -28.98 -11.59 8.00
C ILE A 129 -29.39 -12.81 8.82
N ASN A 130 -29.75 -12.63 10.08
CA ASN A 130 -30.19 -13.72 10.92
C ASN A 130 -31.48 -14.39 10.36
N SER A 131 -32.48 -13.61 9.94
CA SER A 131 -33.73 -14.14 9.40
C SER A 131 -33.58 -14.69 7.98
N GLU A 132 -32.93 -13.93 7.08
CA GLU A 132 -32.93 -14.26 5.66
C GLU A 132 -31.82 -15.23 5.26
N VAL A 133 -30.65 -15.12 5.87
CA VAL A 133 -29.48 -15.93 5.51
C VAL A 133 -29.31 -17.13 6.45
N TRP A 134 -29.30 -16.88 7.76
CA TRP A 134 -29.02 -17.91 8.75
C TRP A 134 -30.25 -18.69 9.19
N LYS A 135 -31.45 -18.21 8.86
CA LYS A 135 -32.74 -18.82 9.24
C LYS A 135 -32.89 -19.07 10.75
N LYS A 136 -32.35 -18.13 11.56
CA LYS A 136 -32.37 -18.17 13.03
C LYS A 136 -33.49 -17.32 13.62
#